data_696c365df7c601909c5279cf2a9899dc
#
_entry.id   696c365df7c601909c5279cf2a9899dc
#
_cell.length_a   1.000
_cell.length_b   1.000
_cell.length_c   1.000
_cell.angle_alpha   90.00
_cell.angle_beta   90.00
_cell.angle_gamma   90.00
#
_symmetry.space_group_name_H-M   'P 1'
#
loop_
_entity.id
_entity.type
_entity.pdbx_description
1 polymer ?
#
loop_
_entity_poly.entity_id
_entity_poly.type
_entity_poly.pdbx_seq_one_letter_code
_entity_poly.pdbx_strand_id
1 'polypeptide(L)'
;MGHSEEMIQKAIAQENGKVHVNAQSIPEKYQQKRADEAGVIEHIRYPSKDYFLAGKEITKEANIYLPYGYSRDKKYNVLYLMHGIGGDEAEWGMVDEDSLVKRMMDNLIYYKEIEPFIVVTPNGRSTENCAREGSDYNSFYVFGKELRSDLIPYMEAHY
;
A
#
# COMPACT_ATOMS: atom_id res chain seq x y z
N MET A 1 -1.50 -2.61 35.84
CA MET A 1 -1.11 -3.99 36.19
C MET A 1 -0.82 -4.69 34.86
N GLY A 2 0.45 -4.96 34.59
CA GLY A 2 0.86 -5.69 33.38
C GLY A 2 0.48 -7.15 33.52
N HIS A 3 -0.03 -7.74 32.48
CA HIS A 3 -0.18 -9.19 32.39
C HIS A 3 1.21 -9.82 32.51
N SER A 4 1.34 -10.88 33.30
CA SER A 4 2.64 -11.56 33.39
C SER A 4 3.00 -12.18 32.04
N GLU A 5 4.28 -12.23 31.76
CA GLU A 5 4.82 -12.78 30.49
C GLU A 5 4.30 -14.20 30.24
N GLU A 6 4.07 -14.97 31.30
CA GLU A 6 3.48 -16.31 31.26
C GLU A 6 2.03 -16.32 30.76
N MET A 7 1.22 -15.33 31.12
CA MET A 7 -0.15 -15.18 30.58
C MET A 7 -0.15 -14.80 29.11
N ILE A 8 0.77 -13.96 28.69
CA ILE A 8 0.93 -13.57 27.29
C ILE A 8 1.36 -14.78 26.47
N GLN A 9 2.35 -15.54 26.92
CA GLN A 9 2.81 -16.77 26.25
C GLN A 9 1.72 -17.83 26.18
N LYS A 10 0.89 -17.94 27.21
CA LYS A 10 -0.24 -18.89 27.24
C LYS A 10 -1.36 -18.48 26.28
N ALA A 11 -1.63 -17.19 26.15
CA ALA A 11 -2.59 -16.65 25.16
C ALA A 11 -2.08 -16.88 23.73
N ILE A 12 -0.81 -16.62 23.45
CA ILE A 12 -0.17 -16.87 22.17
C ILE A 12 -0.21 -18.37 21.82
N ALA A 13 0.08 -19.25 22.77
CA ALA A 13 0.03 -20.70 22.57
C ALA A 13 -1.39 -21.23 22.31
N GLN A 14 -2.42 -20.62 22.92
CA GLN A 14 -3.82 -20.95 22.67
C GLN A 14 -4.31 -20.47 21.30
N GLU A 15 -3.84 -19.32 20.82
CA GLU A 15 -4.16 -18.81 19.49
C GLU A 15 -3.39 -19.56 18.41
N ASN A 16 -2.12 -19.90 18.63
CA ASN A 16 -1.31 -20.67 17.67
C ASN A 16 -1.85 -22.08 17.41
N GLY A 17 -2.69 -22.62 18.29
CA GLY A 17 -3.44 -23.85 18.02
C GLY A 17 -4.64 -23.67 17.08
N LYS A 18 -5.03 -22.43 16.77
CA LYS A 18 -6.21 -22.11 15.94
C LYS A 18 -5.89 -21.38 14.64
N VAL A 19 -4.77 -20.71 14.57
CA VAL A 19 -4.36 -19.94 13.38
C VAL A 19 -2.89 -20.24 13.11
N HIS A 20 -2.61 -20.95 12.03
CA HIS A 20 -1.26 -21.09 11.52
C HIS A 20 -0.79 -19.75 10.94
N VAL A 21 -0.41 -18.80 11.78
CA VAL A 21 0.28 -17.59 11.40
C VAL A 21 1.75 -17.73 11.76
N ASN A 22 2.43 -18.61 11.06
CA ASN A 22 3.88 -18.60 10.98
C ASN A 22 4.29 -18.87 9.53
N ALA A 23 3.80 -18.03 8.61
CA ALA A 23 4.51 -17.87 7.36
C ALA A 23 5.79 -17.11 7.67
N GLN A 24 6.85 -17.81 8.05
CA GLN A 24 8.21 -17.23 8.14
C GLN A 24 8.69 -16.75 6.76
N SER A 25 7.97 -17.11 5.70
CA SER A 25 8.23 -16.68 4.34
C SER A 25 6.93 -16.73 3.52
N ILE A 26 6.83 -15.87 2.54
CA ILE A 26 5.76 -15.90 1.54
C ILE A 26 5.91 -17.21 0.74
N PRO A 27 4.86 -18.03 0.59
CA PRO A 27 4.91 -19.23 -0.21
C PRO A 27 5.43 -18.96 -1.63
N GLU A 28 6.30 -19.83 -2.12
CA GLU A 28 6.99 -19.65 -3.42
C GLU A 28 6.00 -19.42 -4.57
N LYS A 29 4.86 -20.09 -4.57
CA LYS A 29 3.81 -19.94 -5.61
C LYS A 29 3.35 -18.50 -5.80
N TYR A 30 3.40 -17.65 -4.75
CA TYR A 30 3.03 -16.24 -4.84
C TYR A 30 4.18 -15.32 -5.22
N GLN A 31 5.41 -15.82 -5.21
CA GLN A 31 6.59 -15.05 -5.56
C GLN A 31 6.97 -15.17 -7.05
N GLN A 32 6.33 -16.07 -7.78
CA GLN A 32 6.63 -16.32 -9.19
C GLN A 32 6.22 -15.12 -10.05
N LYS A 33 7.13 -14.70 -10.94
CA LYS A 33 6.80 -13.71 -11.97
C LYS A 33 5.91 -14.38 -13.02
N ARG A 34 4.76 -13.77 -13.25
CA ARG A 34 3.86 -14.26 -14.30
C ARG A 34 4.23 -13.64 -15.65
N ALA A 35 4.23 -14.48 -16.68
CA ALA A 35 4.40 -14.04 -18.06
C ALA A 35 3.06 -13.72 -18.74
N ASP A 36 1.97 -14.21 -18.17
CA ASP A 36 0.60 -14.05 -18.64
C ASP A 36 -0.32 -13.67 -17.47
N GLU A 37 -1.46 -13.07 -17.76
CA GLU A 37 -2.43 -12.66 -16.74
C GLU A 37 -1.79 -11.86 -15.58
N ALA A 38 -0.83 -11.00 -15.92
CA ALA A 38 -0.16 -10.12 -14.97
C ALA A 38 -0.76 -8.73 -14.98
N GLY A 39 -0.85 -8.10 -13.81
CA GLY A 39 -1.17 -6.70 -13.67
C GLY A 39 -0.01 -5.80 -14.07
N VAL A 40 -0.17 -4.50 -13.91
CA VAL A 40 0.85 -3.49 -14.22
C VAL A 40 1.08 -2.56 -13.03
N ILE A 41 2.28 -1.99 -12.95
CA ILE A 41 2.59 -0.89 -12.02
C ILE A 41 2.57 0.42 -12.80
N GLU A 42 1.84 1.39 -12.28
CA GLU A 42 1.85 2.78 -12.77
C GLU A 42 2.35 3.73 -11.69
N HIS A 43 3.08 4.76 -12.12
CA HIS A 43 3.47 5.87 -11.29
C HIS A 43 2.58 7.05 -11.60
N ILE A 44 1.92 7.60 -10.59
CA ILE A 44 1.03 8.74 -10.75
C ILE A 44 1.57 9.98 -10.05
N ARG A 45 1.19 11.11 -10.60
CA ARG A 45 1.33 12.43 -9.98
C ARG A 45 -0.04 13.06 -9.87
N TYR A 46 -0.40 13.51 -8.68
CA TYR A 46 -1.71 14.11 -8.42
C TYR A 46 -1.57 15.48 -7.74
N PRO A 47 -2.49 16.41 -8.03
CA PRO A 47 -2.52 17.71 -7.37
C PRO A 47 -2.91 17.52 -5.91
N SER A 48 -2.24 18.24 -5.03
CA SER A 48 -2.48 18.22 -3.59
C SER A 48 -2.13 19.57 -2.97
N LYS A 49 -2.13 19.62 -1.65
CA LYS A 49 -1.73 20.80 -0.87
C LYS A 49 -0.77 20.42 0.22
N ASP A 50 0.09 21.35 0.60
CA ASP A 50 0.88 21.23 1.81
C ASP A 50 -0.04 21.39 3.03
N TYR A 51 -0.55 20.27 3.54
CA TYR A 51 -1.45 20.25 4.71
C TYR A 51 -0.72 20.45 6.03
N PHE A 52 0.61 20.40 5.99
CA PHE A 52 1.42 20.54 7.18
C PHE A 52 1.84 21.99 7.46
N LEU A 53 2.20 22.75 6.42
CA LEU A 53 2.70 24.12 6.60
C LEU A 53 1.65 25.18 6.23
N ALA A 54 1.51 25.53 4.98
CA ALA A 54 0.81 26.75 4.59
C ALA A 54 -0.32 26.56 3.58
N GLY A 55 -0.74 25.34 3.29
CA GLY A 55 -1.78 25.04 2.31
C GLY A 55 -1.41 25.38 0.86
N LYS A 56 -0.12 25.55 0.57
CA LYS A 56 0.42 25.75 -0.78
C LYS A 56 0.04 24.57 -1.67
N GLU A 57 -0.32 24.82 -2.91
CA GLU A 57 -0.53 23.78 -3.90
C GLU A 57 0.80 23.08 -4.23
N ILE A 58 0.77 21.77 -4.21
CA ILE A 58 1.92 20.90 -4.48
C ILE A 58 1.49 19.74 -5.38
N THR A 59 2.46 19.05 -5.93
CA THR A 59 2.23 17.78 -6.64
C THR A 59 2.78 16.63 -5.78
N LYS A 60 1.96 15.62 -5.58
CA LYS A 60 2.32 14.40 -4.84
C LYS A 60 2.42 13.21 -5.78
N GLU A 61 3.08 12.16 -5.32
CA GLU A 61 3.31 10.94 -6.08
C GLU A 61 2.79 9.71 -5.35
N ALA A 62 2.39 8.71 -6.11
CA ALA A 62 2.04 7.39 -5.62
C ALA A 62 2.31 6.33 -6.69
N ASN A 63 2.50 5.08 -6.24
CA ASN A 63 2.57 3.95 -7.14
C ASN A 63 1.24 3.18 -7.09
N ILE A 64 0.80 2.66 -8.21
CA ILE A 64 -0.48 1.95 -8.35
C ILE A 64 -0.22 0.59 -8.99
N TYR A 65 -0.76 -0.46 -8.38
CA TYR A 65 -0.94 -1.74 -9.04
C TYR A 65 -2.35 -1.81 -9.62
N LEU A 66 -2.44 -2.06 -10.91
CA LEU A 66 -3.68 -2.36 -11.63
C LEU A 66 -3.72 -3.85 -11.94
N PRO A 67 -4.79 -4.58 -11.57
CA PRO A 67 -4.88 -6.02 -11.79
C PRO A 67 -5.01 -6.36 -13.28
N TYR A 68 -4.63 -7.58 -13.65
CA TYR A 68 -4.85 -8.09 -15.00
C TYR A 68 -6.30 -7.90 -15.44
N GLY A 69 -6.49 -7.44 -16.67
CA GLY A 69 -7.83 -7.16 -17.21
C GLY A 69 -8.52 -5.95 -16.59
N TYR A 70 -7.75 -5.06 -15.96
CA TYR A 70 -8.27 -3.78 -15.48
C TYR A 70 -9.01 -3.03 -16.60
N SER A 71 -10.15 -2.44 -16.25
CA SER A 71 -10.95 -1.61 -17.16
C SER A 71 -11.64 -0.50 -16.37
N ARG A 72 -11.65 0.72 -16.91
CA ARG A 72 -12.38 1.86 -16.34
C ARG A 72 -13.88 1.68 -16.27
N ASP A 73 -14.43 0.74 -17.05
CA ASP A 73 -15.87 0.43 -17.04
C ASP A 73 -16.28 -0.46 -15.85
N LYS A 74 -15.30 -0.91 -15.07
CA LYS A 74 -15.53 -1.75 -13.87
C LYS A 74 -15.20 -0.97 -12.62
N LYS A 75 -15.80 -1.35 -11.52
CA LYS A 75 -15.48 -0.83 -10.19
C LYS A 75 -14.61 -1.82 -9.43
N TYR A 76 -13.60 -1.31 -8.76
CA TYR A 76 -12.67 -2.08 -7.96
C TYR A 76 -12.61 -1.54 -6.53
N ASN A 77 -12.39 -2.43 -5.58
CA ASN A 77 -11.93 -2.02 -4.27
C ASN A 77 -10.51 -1.45 -4.41
N VAL A 78 -10.16 -0.49 -3.56
CA VAL A 78 -8.83 0.13 -3.53
C VAL A 78 -8.22 -0.06 -2.15
N LEU A 79 -7.03 -0.67 -2.11
CA LEU A 79 -6.20 -0.76 -0.91
C LEU A 79 -5.16 0.37 -0.94
N TYR A 80 -5.25 1.31 -0.01
CA TYR A 80 -4.19 2.31 0.23
C TYR A 80 -3.19 1.73 1.22
N LEU A 81 -2.08 1.21 0.70
CA LEU A 81 -1.04 0.53 1.47
C LEU A 81 0.01 1.54 1.91
N MET A 82 -0.10 1.98 3.16
CA MET A 82 0.76 3.01 3.74
C MET A 82 2.11 2.45 4.18
N HIS A 83 3.15 3.26 4.01
CA HIS A 83 4.45 3.04 4.63
C HIS A 83 4.44 3.50 6.10
N GLY A 84 5.50 3.16 6.86
CA GLY A 84 5.75 3.73 8.18
C GLY A 84 6.28 5.17 8.10
N ILE A 85 6.34 5.89 9.24
CA ILE A 85 6.75 7.31 9.28
C ILE A 85 8.11 7.59 8.64
N GLY A 86 9.04 6.64 8.66
CA GLY A 86 10.36 6.75 8.04
C GLY A 86 10.43 6.30 6.58
N GLY A 87 9.35 5.73 6.02
CA GLY A 87 9.29 5.22 4.65
C GLY A 87 8.86 6.28 3.62
N ASP A 88 8.54 5.82 2.41
CA ASP A 88 7.99 6.59 1.30
C ASP A 88 7.12 5.69 0.40
N GLU A 89 6.67 6.18 -0.77
CA GLU A 89 5.85 5.43 -1.72
C GLU A 89 6.54 4.16 -2.27
N ALA A 90 7.87 4.07 -2.14
CA ALA A 90 8.66 2.93 -2.59
C ALA A 90 8.86 1.85 -1.50
N GLU A 91 8.41 2.07 -0.27
CA GLU A 91 8.66 1.20 0.88
C GLU A 91 8.28 -0.26 0.64
N TRP A 92 7.18 -0.48 -0.08
CA TRP A 92 6.67 -1.82 -0.40
C TRP A 92 7.26 -2.41 -1.69
N GLY A 93 8.27 -1.74 -2.28
CA GLY A 93 8.90 -2.17 -3.52
C GLY A 93 7.99 -2.13 -4.75
N MET A 94 6.87 -1.40 -4.71
CA MET A 94 5.97 -1.21 -5.84
C MET A 94 6.47 -0.12 -6.79
N VAL A 95 7.72 -0.24 -7.24
CA VAL A 95 8.39 0.76 -8.09
C VAL A 95 8.55 0.29 -9.54
N ASP A 96 8.42 -1.00 -9.78
CA ASP A 96 8.57 -1.59 -11.11
C ASP A 96 7.85 -2.94 -11.24
N GLU A 97 7.96 -3.54 -12.42
CA GLU A 97 7.32 -4.81 -12.76
C GLU A 97 7.91 -6.03 -12.02
N ASP A 98 9.02 -5.89 -11.31
CA ASP A 98 9.63 -6.94 -10.50
C ASP A 98 9.22 -6.89 -9.02
N SER A 99 8.30 -5.99 -8.67
CA SER A 99 7.75 -5.84 -7.33
C SER A 99 7.21 -7.15 -6.76
N LEU A 100 7.61 -7.49 -5.53
CA LEU A 100 7.09 -8.65 -4.82
C LEU A 100 5.57 -8.51 -4.54
N VAL A 101 5.11 -7.31 -4.20
CA VAL A 101 3.67 -7.03 -3.99
C VAL A 101 2.90 -7.31 -5.27
N LYS A 102 3.40 -6.84 -6.43
CA LYS A 102 2.80 -7.14 -7.72
C LYS A 102 2.71 -8.64 -7.97
N ARG A 103 3.82 -9.37 -7.79
CA ARG A 103 3.84 -10.82 -8.01
C ARG A 103 2.86 -11.55 -7.10
N MET A 104 2.76 -11.14 -5.84
CA MET A 104 1.79 -11.69 -4.90
C MET A 104 0.35 -11.44 -5.37
N MET A 105 0.03 -10.20 -5.76
CA MET A 105 -1.30 -9.84 -6.26
C MET A 105 -1.65 -10.61 -7.52
N ASP A 106 -0.74 -10.66 -8.49
CA ASP A 106 -0.93 -11.40 -9.75
C ASP A 106 -1.27 -12.87 -9.48
N ASN A 107 -0.50 -13.52 -8.60
CA ASN A 107 -0.71 -14.94 -8.30
C ASN A 107 -1.95 -15.21 -7.47
N LEU A 108 -2.26 -14.38 -6.47
CA LEU A 108 -3.47 -14.51 -5.67
C LEU A 108 -4.74 -14.39 -6.55
N ILE A 109 -4.74 -13.44 -7.50
CA ILE A 109 -5.83 -13.26 -8.46
C ILE A 109 -5.89 -14.44 -9.44
N TYR A 110 -4.76 -14.87 -10.00
CA TYR A 110 -4.69 -16.00 -10.91
C TYR A 110 -5.22 -17.30 -10.32
N TYR A 111 -4.84 -17.59 -9.06
CA TYR A 111 -5.36 -18.77 -8.35
C TYR A 111 -6.78 -18.57 -7.82
N LYS A 112 -7.42 -17.43 -8.09
CA LYS A 112 -8.79 -17.10 -7.64
C LYS A 112 -8.95 -17.16 -6.12
N GLU A 113 -7.89 -16.82 -5.40
CA GLU A 113 -7.90 -16.75 -3.94
C GLU A 113 -8.41 -15.38 -3.44
N ILE A 114 -8.32 -14.35 -4.31
CA ILE A 114 -8.89 -13.01 -4.08
C ILE A 114 -9.56 -12.49 -5.35
N GLU A 115 -10.54 -11.60 -5.17
CA GLU A 115 -11.07 -10.79 -6.27
C GLU A 115 -10.07 -9.70 -6.66
N PRO A 116 -10.01 -9.32 -7.95
CA PRO A 116 -9.14 -8.23 -8.40
C PRO A 116 -9.44 -6.91 -7.68
N PHE A 117 -8.40 -6.24 -7.18
CA PHE A 117 -8.49 -4.90 -6.62
C PHE A 117 -7.24 -4.07 -6.91
N ILE A 118 -7.35 -2.76 -6.78
CA ILE A 118 -6.27 -1.82 -6.99
C ILE A 118 -5.48 -1.66 -5.68
N VAL A 119 -4.14 -1.60 -5.77
CA VAL A 119 -3.29 -1.24 -4.63
C VAL A 119 -2.61 0.09 -4.93
N VAL A 120 -2.66 1.01 -3.99
CA VAL A 120 -2.01 2.33 -4.08
C VAL A 120 -1.02 2.47 -2.93
N THR A 121 0.25 2.76 -3.24
CA THR A 121 1.25 3.09 -2.23
C THR A 121 1.61 4.58 -2.35
N PRO A 122 0.99 5.44 -1.54
CA PRO A 122 1.26 6.88 -1.58
C PRO A 122 2.47 7.24 -0.71
N ASN A 123 3.03 8.44 -0.95
CA ASN A 123 3.92 9.08 0.01
C ASN A 123 3.09 9.78 1.09
N GLY A 124 3.15 9.30 2.32
CA GLY A 124 2.32 9.77 3.42
C GLY A 124 2.78 11.09 4.07
N ARG A 125 3.79 11.77 3.53
CA ARG A 125 4.21 13.09 4.05
C ARG A 125 3.50 14.19 3.29
N SER A 126 2.50 14.80 3.92
CA SER A 126 1.65 15.85 3.32
C SER A 126 2.33 17.22 3.34
N THR A 127 3.49 17.31 2.74
CA THR A 127 4.29 18.52 2.59
C THR A 127 5.03 18.53 1.26
N GLU A 128 5.51 19.70 0.82
CA GLU A 128 6.25 19.85 -0.45
C GLU A 128 7.54 19.01 -0.43
N ASN A 129 8.30 19.07 0.67
CA ASN A 129 9.48 18.24 0.82
C ASN A 129 9.12 16.90 1.45
N CYS A 130 8.65 15.97 0.63
CA CYS A 130 8.23 14.65 1.07
C CYS A 130 9.32 13.56 0.87
N ALA A 131 10.57 13.95 0.63
CA ALA A 131 11.69 13.02 0.52
C ALA A 131 11.88 12.19 1.80
N ARG A 132 12.39 10.97 1.68
CA ARG A 132 12.66 10.08 2.81
C ARG A 132 13.63 10.72 3.82
N GLU A 133 14.64 11.42 3.32
CA GLU A 133 15.62 12.13 4.14
C GLU A 133 15.37 13.64 4.09
N GLY A 134 15.48 14.29 5.24
CA GLY A 134 15.40 15.76 5.35
C GLY A 134 13.99 16.34 5.30
N SER A 135 12.95 15.52 5.25
CA SER A 135 11.57 15.99 5.37
C SER A 135 11.14 16.12 6.83
N ASP A 136 10.08 16.90 7.07
CA ASP A 136 9.44 16.91 8.39
C ASP A 136 8.56 15.68 8.56
N TYR A 137 8.98 14.74 9.40
CA TYR A 137 8.23 13.52 9.68
C TYR A 137 6.85 13.76 10.29
N ASN A 138 6.62 14.89 10.96
CA ASN A 138 5.32 15.21 11.53
C ASN A 138 4.25 15.45 10.47
N SER A 139 4.63 15.78 9.23
CA SER A 139 3.70 15.89 8.10
C SER A 139 2.97 14.58 7.80
N PHE A 140 3.52 13.45 8.22
CA PHE A 140 2.88 12.14 8.11
C PHE A 140 1.57 12.04 8.90
N TYR A 141 1.46 12.71 10.05
CA TYR A 141 0.26 12.66 10.88
C TYR A 141 -0.94 13.44 10.32
N VAL A 142 -0.72 14.28 9.31
CA VAL A 142 -1.80 15.00 8.64
C VAL A 142 -2.23 14.40 7.31
N PHE A 143 -1.58 13.32 6.88
CA PHE A 143 -1.86 12.65 5.61
C PHE A 143 -3.33 12.23 5.44
N GLY A 144 -4.04 11.94 6.51
CA GLY A 144 -5.47 11.63 6.43
C GLY A 144 -6.33 12.74 5.82
N LYS A 145 -5.88 14.00 5.83
CA LYS A 145 -6.55 15.10 5.12
C LYS A 145 -6.29 15.00 3.62
N GLU A 146 -5.04 14.86 3.22
CA GLU A 146 -4.63 14.67 1.82
C GLU A 146 -5.31 13.44 1.20
N LEU A 147 -5.28 12.32 1.90
CA LEU A 147 -5.90 11.08 1.43
C LEU A 147 -7.38 11.28 1.05
N ARG A 148 -8.16 11.92 1.93
CA ARG A 148 -9.60 12.10 1.72
C ARG A 148 -9.94 13.21 0.74
N SER A 149 -9.13 14.27 0.70
CA SER A 149 -9.46 15.47 -0.09
C SER A 149 -8.87 15.44 -1.49
N ASP A 150 -7.77 14.73 -1.70
CA ASP A 150 -7.02 14.78 -2.94
C ASP A 150 -6.82 13.39 -3.56
N LEU A 151 -6.19 12.43 -2.87
CA LEU A 151 -5.83 11.15 -3.48
C LEU A 151 -7.03 10.25 -3.77
N ILE A 152 -7.97 10.09 -2.83
CA ILE A 152 -9.19 9.28 -3.07
C ILE A 152 -10.01 9.88 -4.23
N PRO A 153 -10.34 11.18 -4.25
CA PRO A 153 -11.04 11.78 -5.37
C PRO A 153 -10.28 11.66 -6.70
N TYR A 154 -8.94 11.76 -6.67
CA TYR A 154 -8.13 11.56 -7.87
C TYR A 154 -8.26 10.13 -8.40
N MET A 155 -8.16 9.12 -7.52
CA MET A 155 -8.32 7.71 -7.90
C MET A 155 -9.71 7.44 -8.47
N GLU A 156 -10.77 7.92 -7.83
CA GLU A 156 -12.15 7.74 -8.29
C GLU A 156 -12.44 8.40 -9.66
N ALA A 157 -11.70 9.48 -9.98
CA ALA A 157 -11.88 10.19 -11.24
C ALA A 157 -11.10 9.57 -12.41
N HIS A 158 -10.01 8.84 -12.13
CA HIS A 158 -9.08 8.40 -13.17
C HIS A 158 -9.00 6.87 -13.33
N TYR A 159 -9.49 6.13 -12.32
CA TYR A 159 -9.40 4.66 -12.25
C TYR A 159 -10.71 3.96 -11.83
#